data_523ba0571c7738a891cf6d433c017d2f
#
_entry.id   523ba0571c7738a891cf6d433c017d2f
#
_cell.length_a   1.000
_cell.length_b   1.000
_cell.length_c   1.000
_cell.angle_alpha   90.00
_cell.angle_beta   90.00
_cell.angle_gamma   90.00
#
_symmetry.space_group_name_H-M   'P 1'
#
loop_
_entity.id
_entity.type
_entity.pdbx_description
1 polymer ?
#
loop_
_entity_poly.entity_id
_entity_poly.type
_entity_poly.pdbx_seq_one_letter_code
_entity_poly.pdbx_strand_id
1 'polypeptide(L)'
;MAYARAEGQGEVDIYTMPALFMLKAEIPEKMVDGLNDYLDELREDEDRESLAKTLVGQIHQGEQLNIPPTDDERIQPYVAYLCDLGATYINHFSQSTGVKFKTNKQIALDELWSVHSFEGDYNPIHDHGTKTIMGISTTTWTKVPQQVLDQPTSGTPEYSLYNDSGHSDGCLAFSYGRNSLIDTDRLFPPQSCVIKPEIGVQYLFPSGLQHMV
;
A
#
# COMPACT_ATOMS: atom_id res chain seq x y z
N MET A 1 -0.21 26.22 -17.24
CA MET A 1 0.25 26.91 -18.48
C MET A 1 -0.96 27.11 -19.37
N ALA A 2 -1.26 28.33 -19.77
CA ALA A 2 -2.31 28.60 -20.75
C ALA A 2 -1.69 28.46 -22.14
N TYR A 3 -2.21 27.55 -22.95
CA TYR A 3 -1.84 27.46 -24.37
C TYR A 3 -2.59 28.52 -25.14
N ALA A 4 -1.87 29.29 -25.96
CA ALA A 4 -2.49 30.24 -26.90
C ALA A 4 -3.29 29.43 -27.94
N ARG A 5 -4.58 29.70 -28.08
CA ARG A 5 -5.39 29.16 -29.16
C ARG A 5 -5.04 29.83 -30.49
N ALA A 6 -4.94 29.05 -31.55
CA ALA A 6 -4.87 29.60 -32.89
C ALA A 6 -6.25 30.15 -33.28
N GLU A 7 -6.29 31.32 -33.97
CA GLU A 7 -7.54 31.90 -34.50
C GLU A 7 -8.25 30.89 -35.42
N GLY A 8 -9.52 30.63 -35.14
CA GLY A 8 -10.36 29.70 -35.91
C GLY A 8 -10.49 28.28 -35.38
N GLN A 9 -9.90 27.96 -34.23
CA GLN A 9 -10.14 26.66 -33.58
C GLN A 9 -11.47 26.70 -32.80
N GLY A 10 -12.25 25.62 -32.97
CA GLY A 10 -13.49 25.39 -32.20
C GLY A 10 -13.24 25.25 -30.70
N GLU A 11 -14.31 25.11 -29.95
CA GLU A 11 -14.25 24.87 -28.51
C GLU A 11 -13.51 23.55 -28.23
N VAL A 12 -12.55 23.57 -27.29
CA VAL A 12 -11.78 22.39 -26.87
C VAL A 12 -12.14 22.08 -25.42
N ASP A 13 -12.75 20.93 -25.20
CA ASP A 13 -13.01 20.42 -23.87
C ASP A 13 -11.88 19.48 -23.43
N ILE A 14 -11.33 19.72 -22.24
CA ILE A 14 -10.34 18.85 -21.63
C ILE A 14 -11.00 18.03 -20.53
N TYR A 15 -11.02 16.73 -20.70
CA TYR A 15 -11.49 15.80 -19.68
C TYR A 15 -10.30 15.19 -18.94
N THR A 16 -10.31 15.30 -17.62
CA THR A 16 -9.33 14.60 -16.77
C THR A 16 -9.98 13.33 -16.23
N MET A 17 -9.39 12.18 -16.53
CA MET A 17 -9.81 10.94 -15.89
C MET A 17 -9.29 10.91 -14.45
N PRO A 18 -10.09 10.40 -13.49
CA PRO A 18 -9.63 10.25 -12.12
C PRO A 18 -8.37 9.36 -12.11
N ALA A 19 -7.28 9.89 -11.58
CA ALA A 19 -6.07 9.11 -11.36
C ALA A 19 -6.23 8.20 -10.13
N LEU A 20 -5.51 7.09 -10.11
CA LEU A 20 -5.30 6.34 -8.89
C LEU A 20 -4.62 7.24 -7.86
N PHE A 21 -5.05 7.18 -6.63
CA PHE A 21 -4.39 7.87 -5.54
C PHE A 21 -4.24 6.95 -4.34
N MET A 22 -3.25 7.23 -3.54
CA MET A 22 -2.98 6.57 -2.28
C MET A 22 -3.06 7.62 -1.17
N LEU A 23 -3.50 7.19 0.01
CA LEU A 23 -3.39 7.99 1.21
C LEU A 23 -2.15 7.52 1.98
N LYS A 24 -1.29 8.46 2.38
CA LYS A 24 -0.19 8.23 3.31
C LYS A 24 -0.56 8.88 4.64
N ALA A 25 -0.37 8.16 5.75
CA ALA A 25 -0.57 8.66 7.10
C ALA A 25 0.54 8.15 8.02
N GLU A 26 0.72 8.81 9.15
CA GLU A 26 1.65 8.37 10.19
C GLU A 26 0.84 7.78 11.36
N ILE A 27 1.27 6.63 11.84
CA ILE A 27 0.70 5.96 13.00
C ILE A 27 1.42 6.49 14.25
N PRO A 28 0.71 6.84 15.33
CA PRO A 28 1.33 7.22 16.59
C PRO A 28 2.28 6.13 17.10
N GLU A 29 3.48 6.53 17.55
CA GLU A 29 4.52 5.62 18.04
C GLU A 29 3.98 4.60 19.07
N LYS A 30 3.22 5.06 20.04
CA LYS A 30 2.58 4.17 21.04
C LYS A 30 1.70 3.08 20.40
N MET A 31 1.08 3.38 19.25
CA MET A 31 0.27 2.38 18.53
C MET A 31 1.16 1.37 17.81
N VAL A 32 2.30 1.81 17.26
CA VAL A 32 3.32 0.93 16.67
C VAL A 32 3.87 -0.02 17.71
N ASP A 33 4.21 0.50 18.91
CA ASP A 33 4.68 -0.32 20.03
C ASP A 33 3.65 -1.37 20.45
N GLY A 34 2.39 -0.97 20.61
CA GLY A 34 1.31 -1.89 20.95
C GLY A 34 1.10 -2.99 19.89
N LEU A 35 1.18 -2.63 18.60
CA LEU A 35 1.14 -3.61 17.52
C LEU A 35 2.31 -4.59 17.60
N ASN A 36 3.52 -4.10 17.84
CA ASN A 36 4.70 -4.96 17.96
C ASN A 36 4.58 -5.93 19.12
N ASP A 37 4.15 -5.44 20.30
CA ASP A 37 3.96 -6.29 21.48
C ASP A 37 2.93 -7.40 21.21
N TYR A 38 1.81 -7.05 20.57
CA TYR A 38 0.79 -8.03 20.19
C TYR A 38 1.31 -9.05 19.17
N LEU A 39 2.02 -8.60 18.15
CA LEU A 39 2.53 -9.47 17.08
C LEU A 39 3.65 -10.39 17.57
N ASP A 40 4.47 -9.93 18.51
CA ASP A 40 5.51 -10.77 19.12
C ASP A 40 4.86 -11.90 19.96
N GLU A 41 3.81 -11.60 20.75
CA GLU A 41 3.03 -12.61 21.46
C GLU A 41 2.31 -13.57 20.49
N LEU A 42 1.68 -13.04 19.44
CA LEU A 42 0.99 -13.88 18.45
C LEU A 42 1.95 -14.89 17.77
N ARG A 43 3.19 -14.51 17.54
CA ARG A 43 4.19 -15.41 16.96
C ARG A 43 4.62 -16.55 17.90
N GLU A 44 4.53 -16.34 19.20
CA GLU A 44 4.83 -17.35 20.22
C GLU A 44 3.63 -18.27 20.50
N ASP A 45 2.42 -17.89 20.06
CA ASP A 45 1.22 -18.70 20.25
C ASP A 45 1.27 -19.97 19.36
N GLU A 46 1.19 -21.14 20.00
CA GLU A 46 1.18 -22.43 19.29
C GLU A 46 -0.09 -22.63 18.45
N ASP A 47 -1.19 -22.00 18.82
CA ASP A 47 -2.48 -22.10 18.14
C ASP A 47 -2.68 -20.99 17.07
N ARG A 48 -1.65 -20.20 16.78
CA ARG A 48 -1.72 -19.13 15.77
C ARG A 48 -2.13 -19.64 14.39
N GLU A 49 -3.05 -18.95 13.75
CA GLU A 49 -3.49 -19.30 12.41
C GLU A 49 -2.53 -18.75 11.34
N SER A 50 -1.89 -19.66 10.60
CA SER A 50 -1.05 -19.31 9.47
C SER A 50 -1.87 -19.17 8.18
N LEU A 51 -1.72 -18.05 7.51
CA LEU A 51 -2.28 -17.78 6.19
C LEU A 51 -1.32 -18.15 5.05
N ALA A 52 -0.22 -18.83 5.33
CA ALA A 52 0.80 -19.19 4.33
C ALA A 52 0.23 -19.97 3.12
N LYS A 53 -0.87 -20.71 3.31
CA LYS A 53 -1.53 -21.47 2.23
C LYS A 53 -2.30 -20.59 1.25
N THR A 54 -2.64 -19.39 1.62
CA THR A 54 -3.37 -18.42 0.79
C THR A 54 -2.46 -17.40 0.12
N LEU A 55 -1.18 -17.39 0.52
CA LEU A 55 -0.16 -16.54 -0.06
C LEU A 55 0.20 -16.95 -1.48
N VAL A 56 0.31 -15.96 -2.34
CA VAL A 56 0.78 -16.14 -3.71
C VAL A 56 2.31 -16.28 -3.76
N GLY A 57 3.00 -15.89 -2.69
CA GLY A 57 4.46 -15.79 -2.62
C GLY A 57 5.19 -17.04 -2.13
N GLN A 58 6.51 -16.95 -2.17
CA GLN A 58 7.41 -17.91 -1.54
C GLN A 58 7.91 -17.32 -0.23
N ILE A 59 7.31 -17.72 0.87
CA ILE A 59 7.81 -17.43 2.20
C ILE A 59 8.45 -18.69 2.71
N HIS A 60 9.79 -18.71 2.82
CA HIS A 60 10.57 -19.86 3.24
C HIS A 60 10.88 -19.84 4.73
N GLN A 61 11.13 -18.65 5.27
CA GLN A 61 11.54 -18.46 6.65
C GLN A 61 10.55 -17.59 7.43
N GLY A 62 9.76 -16.82 6.71
CA GLY A 62 8.77 -15.92 7.29
C GLY A 62 7.43 -16.60 7.57
N GLU A 63 6.51 -15.79 8.03
CA GLU A 63 5.15 -16.20 8.37
C GLU A 63 4.15 -15.12 7.93
N GLN A 64 2.96 -15.55 7.56
CA GLN A 64 1.79 -14.68 7.49
C GLN A 64 0.76 -15.18 8.49
N LEU A 65 0.42 -14.34 9.45
CA LEU A 65 -0.45 -14.71 10.55
C LEU A 65 -1.75 -13.94 10.50
N ASN A 66 -2.86 -14.66 10.67
CA ASN A 66 -4.15 -14.05 10.84
C ASN A 66 -4.21 -13.31 12.18
N ILE A 67 -4.78 -12.11 12.18
CA ILE A 67 -5.12 -11.36 13.39
C ILE A 67 -6.65 -11.40 13.49
N PRO A 68 -7.20 -12.29 14.31
CA PRO A 68 -8.64 -12.43 14.42
C PRO A 68 -9.27 -11.18 15.03
N PRO A 69 -10.56 -10.94 14.82
CA PRO A 69 -11.28 -9.93 15.58
C PRO A 69 -11.07 -10.15 17.09
N THR A 70 -10.57 -9.14 17.76
CA THR A 70 -10.19 -9.23 19.18
C THR A 70 -10.57 -7.95 19.91
N ASP A 71 -10.80 -8.05 21.21
CA ASP A 71 -11.01 -6.92 22.12
C ASP A 71 -9.69 -6.42 22.74
N ASP A 72 -8.55 -6.92 22.26
CA ASP A 72 -7.24 -6.51 22.77
C ASP A 72 -7.03 -5.00 22.61
N GLU A 73 -6.68 -4.36 23.72
CA GLU A 73 -6.51 -2.91 23.80
C GLU A 73 -5.35 -2.37 22.94
N ARG A 74 -4.45 -3.24 22.47
CA ARG A 74 -3.35 -2.89 21.55
C ARG A 74 -3.82 -2.85 20.10
N ILE A 75 -4.83 -3.67 19.74
CA ILE A 75 -5.35 -3.81 18.37
C ILE A 75 -6.56 -2.91 18.11
N GLN A 76 -7.48 -2.79 19.05
CA GLN A 76 -8.71 -2.02 18.86
C GLN A 76 -8.48 -0.56 18.45
N PRO A 77 -7.55 0.20 19.06
CA PRO A 77 -7.27 1.56 18.62
C PRO A 77 -6.76 1.63 17.17
N TYR A 78 -5.96 0.64 16.75
CA TYR A 78 -5.47 0.56 15.37
C TYR A 78 -6.59 0.27 14.38
N VAL A 79 -7.49 -0.65 14.70
CA VAL A 79 -8.67 -0.94 13.86
C VAL A 79 -9.55 0.30 13.70
N ALA A 80 -9.81 1.02 14.80
CA ALA A 80 -10.56 2.27 14.76
C ALA A 80 -9.87 3.32 13.88
N TYR A 81 -8.55 3.46 14.02
CA TYR A 81 -7.75 4.37 13.22
C TYR A 81 -7.80 4.03 11.73
N LEU A 82 -7.71 2.74 11.36
CA LEU A 82 -7.86 2.29 9.97
C LEU A 82 -9.23 2.63 9.39
N CYS A 83 -10.29 2.47 10.17
CA CYS A 83 -11.65 2.83 9.74
C CYS A 83 -11.78 4.33 9.49
N ASP A 84 -11.18 5.17 10.33
CA ASP A 84 -11.17 6.64 10.15
C ASP A 84 -10.37 7.06 8.91
N LEU A 85 -9.22 6.45 8.68
CA LEU A 85 -8.45 6.65 7.46
C LEU A 85 -9.22 6.20 6.21
N GLY A 86 -9.89 5.06 6.28
CA GLY A 86 -10.76 4.57 5.22
C GLY A 86 -11.90 5.55 4.89
N ALA A 87 -12.52 6.15 5.93
CA ALA A 87 -13.52 7.20 5.74
C ALA A 87 -12.93 8.43 5.03
N THR A 88 -11.74 8.83 5.44
CA THR A 88 -11.01 9.96 4.82
C THR A 88 -10.70 9.66 3.35
N TYR A 89 -10.22 8.45 3.05
CA TYR A 89 -9.94 8.00 1.69
C TYR A 89 -11.18 8.06 0.80
N ILE A 90 -12.32 7.51 1.25
CA ILE A 90 -13.58 7.50 0.50
C ILE A 90 -14.12 8.90 0.28
N ASN A 91 -14.05 9.77 1.27
CA ASN A 91 -14.48 11.16 1.15
C ASN A 91 -13.65 11.90 0.10
N HIS A 92 -12.32 11.72 0.12
CA HIS A 92 -11.44 12.33 -0.87
C HIS A 92 -11.72 11.76 -2.27
N PHE A 93 -11.90 10.45 -2.41
CA PHE A 93 -12.28 9.83 -3.67
C PHE A 93 -13.58 10.41 -4.22
N SER A 94 -14.62 10.51 -3.39
CA SER A 94 -15.91 11.06 -3.78
C SER A 94 -15.79 12.52 -4.26
N GLN A 95 -15.03 13.34 -3.55
CA GLN A 95 -14.80 14.75 -3.93
C GLN A 95 -14.01 14.88 -5.23
N SER A 96 -12.98 14.07 -5.42
CA SER A 96 -12.08 14.14 -6.58
C SER A 96 -12.72 13.59 -7.86
N THR A 97 -13.58 12.59 -7.74
CA THR A 97 -14.18 11.90 -8.90
C THR A 97 -15.63 12.31 -9.17
N GLY A 98 -16.27 13.00 -8.23
CA GLY A 98 -17.71 13.29 -8.29
C GLY A 98 -18.61 12.07 -8.06
N VAL A 99 -18.04 10.90 -7.77
CA VAL A 99 -18.80 9.68 -7.45
C VAL A 99 -19.49 9.85 -6.12
N LYS A 100 -20.81 9.69 -6.10
CA LYS A 100 -21.62 9.75 -4.88
C LYS A 100 -21.96 8.33 -4.42
N PHE A 101 -21.49 7.98 -3.24
CA PHE A 101 -21.90 6.71 -2.62
C PHE A 101 -23.31 6.84 -2.04
N LYS A 102 -24.21 5.94 -2.45
CA LYS A 102 -25.63 5.96 -2.03
C LYS A 102 -25.87 5.38 -0.63
N THR A 103 -24.83 5.05 0.12
CA THR A 103 -24.99 4.32 1.37
C THR A 103 -24.31 5.05 2.52
N ASN A 104 -25.02 5.14 3.66
CA ASN A 104 -24.46 5.50 4.96
C ASN A 104 -23.74 4.27 5.59
N LYS A 105 -23.11 3.42 4.77
CA LYS A 105 -22.43 2.22 5.30
C LYS A 105 -21.20 2.66 6.06
N GLN A 106 -21.09 2.11 7.24
CA GLN A 106 -19.87 2.20 8.02
C GLN A 106 -18.74 1.46 7.30
N ILE A 107 -17.55 2.01 7.37
CA ILE A 107 -16.35 1.31 7.00
C ILE A 107 -16.08 0.30 8.08
N ALA A 108 -15.81 -0.92 7.68
CA ALA A 108 -15.44 -1.99 8.58
C ALA A 108 -14.16 -2.65 8.09
N LEU A 109 -13.35 -3.10 9.01
CA LEU A 109 -12.25 -3.98 8.72
C LEU A 109 -12.81 -5.36 8.36
N ASP A 110 -12.40 -5.90 7.22
CA ASP A 110 -12.81 -7.24 6.75
C ASP A 110 -11.81 -8.29 7.24
N GLU A 111 -10.53 -8.07 6.95
CA GLU A 111 -9.44 -8.98 7.32
C GLU A 111 -8.23 -8.17 7.81
N LEU A 112 -7.52 -8.72 8.78
CA LEU A 112 -6.24 -8.19 9.28
C LEU A 112 -5.24 -9.33 9.42
N TRP A 113 -4.03 -9.11 8.93
CA TRP A 113 -2.94 -10.07 9.07
C TRP A 113 -1.60 -9.37 9.19
N SER A 114 -0.62 -10.07 9.71
CA SER A 114 0.77 -9.66 9.72
C SER A 114 1.60 -10.47 8.73
N VAL A 115 2.61 -9.84 8.15
CA VAL A 115 3.60 -10.50 7.29
C VAL A 115 4.97 -10.32 7.94
N HIS A 116 5.62 -11.43 8.21
CA HIS A 116 6.98 -11.50 8.76
C HIS A 116 7.88 -12.06 7.67
N SER A 117 8.61 -11.19 6.99
CA SER A 117 9.50 -11.55 5.88
C SER A 117 10.95 -11.55 6.32
N PHE A 118 11.73 -12.50 5.81
CA PHE A 118 13.16 -12.62 6.01
C PHE A 118 13.89 -12.63 4.67
N GLU A 119 15.21 -12.69 4.72
CA GLU A 119 16.03 -12.74 3.51
C GLU A 119 15.62 -13.89 2.59
N GLY A 120 15.32 -13.56 1.33
CA GLY A 120 14.88 -14.52 0.32
C GLY A 120 13.38 -14.80 0.28
N ASP A 121 12.60 -14.25 1.20
CA ASP A 121 11.15 -14.27 1.11
C ASP A 121 10.68 -13.28 0.06
N TYR A 122 9.68 -13.68 -0.72
CA TYR A 122 9.20 -12.91 -1.84
C TYR A 122 7.68 -13.00 -1.95
N ASN A 123 7.04 -11.85 -2.05
CA ASN A 123 5.61 -11.74 -2.35
C ASN A 123 5.44 -11.18 -3.77
N PRO A 124 5.10 -12.05 -4.77
CA PRO A 124 5.01 -11.65 -6.16
C PRO A 124 3.86 -10.68 -6.40
N ILE A 125 3.82 -10.13 -7.61
CA ILE A 125 2.75 -9.23 -8.01
C ILE A 125 1.38 -9.89 -7.84
N HIS A 126 0.52 -9.25 -7.08
CA HIS A 126 -0.82 -9.71 -6.77
C HIS A 126 -1.75 -8.52 -6.46
N ASP A 127 -3.02 -8.79 -6.32
CA ASP A 127 -4.02 -7.88 -5.77
C ASP A 127 -4.88 -8.63 -4.75
N HIS A 128 -5.69 -7.91 -4.02
CA HIS A 128 -6.51 -8.50 -2.96
C HIS A 128 -7.93 -8.78 -3.41
N GLY A 129 -8.27 -8.84 -4.65
CA GLY A 129 -9.62 -9.11 -5.11
C GLY A 129 -10.71 -8.44 -4.25
N THR A 130 -11.87 -8.22 -4.75
CA THR A 130 -12.91 -7.58 -3.93
C THR A 130 -14.10 -8.50 -3.72
N LYS A 131 -14.39 -8.85 -2.48
CA LYS A 131 -15.71 -9.36 -2.07
C LYS A 131 -16.75 -8.25 -2.04
N THR A 132 -16.32 -7.00 -2.16
CA THR A 132 -17.16 -5.80 -2.07
C THR A 132 -17.02 -4.95 -3.33
N ILE A 133 -18.00 -4.09 -3.61
CA ILE A 133 -17.99 -3.16 -4.74
C ILE A 133 -16.80 -2.20 -4.66
N MET A 134 -16.28 -1.93 -3.47
CA MET A 134 -15.13 -1.10 -3.23
C MET A 134 -14.36 -1.62 -2.02
N GLY A 135 -13.19 -2.16 -2.29
CA GLY A 135 -12.24 -2.57 -1.27
C GLY A 135 -11.10 -1.56 -1.17
N ILE A 136 -10.65 -1.32 0.05
CA ILE A 136 -9.44 -0.57 0.36
C ILE A 136 -8.49 -1.53 1.03
N SER A 137 -7.30 -1.66 0.46
CA SER A 137 -6.19 -2.35 1.12
C SER A 137 -5.30 -1.34 1.81
N THR A 138 -4.62 -1.81 2.81
CA THR A 138 -3.74 -0.97 3.62
C THR A 138 -2.51 -1.75 4.04
N THR A 139 -1.39 -1.06 4.18
CA THR A 139 -0.15 -1.63 4.68
C THR A 139 0.56 -0.66 5.61
N THR A 140 1.21 -1.20 6.62
CA THR A 140 2.11 -0.46 7.51
C THR A 140 3.32 -1.32 7.86
N TRP A 141 4.43 -0.68 8.16
CA TRP A 141 5.62 -1.33 8.67
C TRP A 141 5.78 -0.98 10.13
N THR A 142 5.76 -1.99 10.99
CA THR A 142 6.00 -1.83 12.42
C THR A 142 7.45 -2.13 12.79
N LYS A 143 8.12 -2.97 12.00
CA LYS A 143 9.56 -3.28 12.09
C LYS A 143 10.15 -3.31 10.70
N VAL A 144 11.32 -2.71 10.52
CA VAL A 144 12.07 -2.71 9.26
C VAL A 144 13.54 -2.98 9.57
N PRO A 145 14.17 -3.95 8.88
CA PRO A 145 15.60 -4.19 9.05
C PRO A 145 16.45 -2.97 8.71
N GLN A 146 17.53 -2.76 9.46
CA GLN A 146 18.40 -1.61 9.26
C GLN A 146 18.97 -1.57 7.83
N GLN A 147 19.27 -2.73 7.24
CA GLN A 147 19.76 -2.84 5.86
C GLN A 147 18.80 -2.22 4.84
N VAL A 148 17.48 -2.37 5.06
CA VAL A 148 16.46 -1.76 4.20
C VAL A 148 16.36 -0.26 4.47
N LEU A 149 16.46 0.16 5.73
CA LEU A 149 16.46 1.59 6.10
C LEU A 149 17.68 2.33 5.55
N ASP A 150 18.83 1.66 5.45
CA ASP A 150 20.07 2.24 4.96
C ASP A 150 20.19 2.24 3.42
N GLN A 151 19.24 1.63 2.71
CA GLN A 151 19.24 1.67 1.25
C GLN A 151 19.22 3.12 0.75
N PRO A 152 20.05 3.43 -0.27
CA PRO A 152 20.13 4.77 -0.81
C PRO A 152 18.82 5.18 -1.47
N THR A 153 18.48 6.44 -1.32
CA THR A 153 17.31 7.03 -1.98
C THR A 153 17.62 7.37 -3.43
N SER A 154 16.66 7.18 -4.32
CA SER A 154 16.80 7.59 -5.73
C SER A 154 17.29 9.04 -5.85
N GLY A 155 18.29 9.25 -6.69
CA GLY A 155 18.92 10.56 -6.93
C GLY A 155 20.12 10.86 -6.03
N THR A 156 20.50 9.98 -5.12
CA THR A 156 21.76 10.10 -4.37
C THR A 156 22.91 9.45 -5.15
N PRO A 157 24.18 9.87 -4.93
CA PRO A 157 25.33 9.24 -5.59
C PRO A 157 25.44 7.75 -5.31
N GLU A 158 25.12 7.34 -4.09
CA GLU A 158 25.14 5.95 -3.64
C GLU A 158 24.16 5.09 -4.42
N TYR A 159 23.01 5.63 -4.79
CA TYR A 159 21.99 4.96 -5.58
C TYR A 159 22.52 4.50 -6.95
N SER A 160 23.45 5.26 -7.56
CA SER A 160 24.05 4.91 -8.84
C SER A 160 24.94 3.66 -8.82
N LEU A 161 25.29 3.18 -7.63
CA LEU A 161 26.06 1.94 -7.46
C LEU A 161 25.19 0.68 -7.62
N TYR A 162 23.88 0.82 -7.53
CA TYR A 162 22.95 -0.28 -7.74
C TYR A 162 22.65 -0.43 -9.23
N ASN A 163 23.13 -1.49 -9.83
CA ASN A 163 22.96 -1.75 -11.26
C ASN A 163 21.67 -2.50 -11.58
N ASP A 164 20.96 -3.00 -10.58
CA ASP A 164 19.77 -3.84 -10.71
C ASP A 164 18.69 -3.49 -9.68
N SER A 165 17.80 -4.44 -9.39
CA SER A 165 16.65 -4.29 -8.51
C SER A 165 17.00 -4.22 -7.02
N GLY A 166 18.24 -4.48 -6.62
CA GLY A 166 18.65 -4.55 -5.21
C GLY A 166 18.34 -3.30 -4.38
N HIS A 167 18.24 -2.13 -5.02
CA HIS A 167 17.82 -0.89 -4.38
C HIS A 167 16.33 -0.83 -4.01
N SER A 168 15.55 -1.80 -4.44
CA SER A 168 14.13 -1.93 -4.13
C SER A 168 13.81 -3.18 -3.31
N ASP A 169 14.82 -3.91 -2.86
CA ASP A 169 14.63 -5.07 -2.01
C ASP A 169 13.94 -4.67 -0.69
N GLY A 170 12.90 -5.40 -0.32
CA GLY A 170 12.05 -5.08 0.84
C GLY A 170 11.15 -3.85 0.67
N CYS A 171 11.14 -3.21 -0.51
CA CYS A 171 10.25 -2.11 -0.83
C CYS A 171 8.90 -2.61 -1.35
N LEU A 172 7.85 -1.83 -1.10
CA LEU A 172 6.54 -2.07 -1.69
C LEU A 172 6.49 -1.43 -3.08
N ALA A 173 6.29 -2.25 -4.10
CA ALA A 173 6.17 -1.78 -5.48
C ALA A 173 4.72 -1.92 -5.98
N PHE A 174 4.19 -0.87 -6.59
CA PHE A 174 2.89 -0.85 -7.23
C PHE A 174 3.02 -0.85 -8.75
N SER A 175 2.13 -1.59 -9.42
CA SER A 175 2.00 -1.57 -10.88
C SER A 175 0.56 -1.28 -11.26
N TYR A 176 0.34 -0.24 -12.08
CA TYR A 176 -0.99 0.20 -12.48
C TYR A 176 -1.11 0.49 -13.98
N GLY A 177 -0.31 -0.19 -14.78
CA GLY A 177 -0.37 -0.11 -16.23
C GLY A 177 0.88 -0.62 -16.91
N ARG A 178 1.26 -0.03 -18.05
CA ARG A 178 2.49 -0.40 -18.77
C ARG A 178 3.70 0.25 -18.14
N ASN A 179 4.69 -0.55 -17.85
CA ASN A 179 5.95 -0.12 -17.24
C ASN A 179 7.07 -0.22 -18.26
N SER A 180 7.17 0.76 -19.16
CA SER A 180 8.23 0.83 -20.17
C SER A 180 8.75 2.25 -20.32
N LEU A 181 10.07 2.41 -20.29
CA LEU A 181 10.72 3.69 -20.56
C LEU A 181 10.36 4.25 -21.94
N ILE A 182 10.09 3.36 -22.91
CA ILE A 182 9.66 3.74 -24.27
C ILE A 182 8.28 4.41 -24.24
N ASP A 183 7.43 4.05 -23.29
CA ASP A 183 6.09 4.62 -23.17
C ASP A 183 6.14 6.09 -22.71
N THR A 184 7.18 6.51 -21.98
CA THR A 184 7.38 7.91 -21.58
C THR A 184 7.57 8.80 -22.79
N ASP A 185 8.33 8.35 -23.78
CA ASP A 185 8.54 9.07 -25.05
C ASP A 185 7.26 9.12 -25.91
N ARG A 186 6.27 8.30 -25.59
CA ARG A 186 4.96 8.25 -26.26
C ARG A 186 3.85 8.94 -25.49
N LEU A 187 4.17 9.84 -24.57
CA LEU A 187 3.23 10.57 -23.73
C LEU A 187 2.44 9.71 -22.73
N PHE A 188 2.91 8.49 -22.42
CA PHE A 188 2.33 7.69 -21.35
C PHE A 188 3.02 8.02 -20.02
N PRO A 189 2.26 8.37 -18.97
CA PRO A 189 2.86 8.62 -17.67
C PRO A 189 3.44 7.33 -17.07
N PRO A 190 4.42 7.42 -16.17
CA PRO A 190 4.87 6.27 -15.39
C PRO A 190 3.69 5.57 -14.71
N GLN A 191 3.68 4.25 -14.76
CA GLN A 191 2.58 3.43 -14.26
C GLN A 191 3.04 2.42 -13.21
N SER A 192 4.07 2.79 -12.49
CA SER A 192 4.56 2.07 -11.32
C SER A 192 5.15 3.06 -10.32
N CYS A 193 5.13 2.68 -9.05
CA CYS A 193 5.91 3.38 -8.03
C CYS A 193 6.46 2.37 -7.03
N VAL A 194 7.62 2.70 -6.48
CA VAL A 194 8.28 1.94 -5.43
C VAL A 194 8.30 2.79 -4.17
N ILE A 195 7.88 2.21 -3.06
CA ILE A 195 7.82 2.85 -1.76
C ILE A 195 8.80 2.16 -0.84
N LYS A 196 9.79 2.90 -0.36
CA LYS A 196 10.69 2.44 0.68
C LYS A 196 9.92 2.35 2.00
N PRO A 197 10.05 1.25 2.76
CA PRO A 197 9.38 1.12 4.04
C PRO A 197 9.90 2.15 5.06
N GLU A 198 8.97 2.71 5.80
CA GLU A 198 9.22 3.62 6.91
C GLU A 198 8.41 3.12 8.12
N ILE A 199 9.05 2.95 9.27
CA ILE A 199 8.36 2.47 10.48
C ILE A 199 7.26 3.47 10.89
N GLY A 200 6.07 2.95 11.16
CA GLY A 200 4.91 3.76 11.56
C GLY A 200 4.24 4.49 10.41
N VAL A 201 4.64 4.25 9.17
CA VAL A 201 3.95 4.83 8.01
C VAL A 201 2.90 3.87 7.49
N GLN A 202 1.72 4.40 7.25
CA GLN A 202 0.52 3.70 6.76
C GLN A 202 0.17 4.18 5.36
N TYR A 203 -0.04 3.24 4.44
CA TYR A 203 -0.59 3.52 3.12
C TYR A 203 -1.95 2.86 2.94
N LEU A 204 -2.89 3.58 2.32
CA LEU A 204 -4.18 3.05 1.88
C LEU A 204 -4.29 3.21 0.36
N PHE A 205 -4.78 2.16 -0.29
CA PHE A 205 -4.90 2.09 -1.75
C PHE A 205 -6.07 1.20 -2.16
N PRO A 206 -6.55 1.28 -3.43
CA PRO A 206 -7.58 0.37 -3.92
C PRO A 206 -7.14 -1.08 -3.82
N SER A 207 -7.97 -1.98 -3.30
CA SER A 207 -7.62 -3.40 -3.13
C SER A 207 -7.28 -4.12 -4.44
N GLY A 208 -7.83 -3.68 -5.57
CA GLY A 208 -7.49 -4.20 -6.90
C GLY A 208 -6.20 -3.62 -7.50
N LEU A 209 -5.46 -2.79 -6.76
CA LEU A 209 -4.18 -2.26 -7.23
C LEU A 209 -3.09 -3.32 -7.07
N GLN A 210 -2.47 -3.71 -8.18
CA GLN A 210 -1.39 -4.70 -8.18
C GLN A 210 -0.16 -4.19 -7.45
N HIS A 211 0.38 -5.04 -6.59
CA HIS A 211 1.55 -4.73 -5.79
C HIS A 211 2.38 -5.97 -5.48
N MET A 212 3.63 -5.75 -5.05
CA MET A 212 4.60 -6.80 -4.65
C MET A 212 5.57 -6.25 -3.60
N VAL A 213 6.21 -7.14 -2.88
CA VAL A 213 7.30 -6.85 -1.92
C VAL A 213 8.46 -7.79 -2.17
#